data_cf263831d228f5fdbd5744b03b30ed65
#
_entry.id   cf263831d228f5fdbd5744b03b30ed65
#
_cell.length_a   1.000
_cell.length_b   1.000
_cell.length_c   1.000
_cell.angle_alpha   90.00
_cell.angle_beta   90.00
_cell.angle_gamma   90.00
#
_symmetry.space_group_name_H-M   'P 1'
#
loop_
_entity.id
_entity.type
_entity.pdbx_description
1 polymer ?
#
loop_
_entity_poly.entity_id
_entity_poly.type
_entity_poly.pdbx_seq_one_letter_code
_entity_poly.pdbx_strand_id
1 'polypeptide(L)'
;INPKTGEPYSRTYWSSYKEATRTEMKRQWAEKFGAEEPAEWMKKNNKLIVSPNVSVTLPTDPNDIAVTRNSCEEILEEYSWKMIFCGSEEKFNQLWDEMVAKMDGNDFDQVVQFDLEKWQIELDAKKAAMENQ
;
A
#
# COMPACT_ATOMS: atom_id res chain seq x y z
N ILE A 1 17.76 15.54 -10.59
CA ILE A 1 18.35 16.16 -11.77
C ILE A 1 19.50 17.04 -11.32
N ASN A 2 20.63 16.98 -12.01
CA ASN A 2 21.78 17.84 -11.76
C ASN A 2 21.44 19.28 -12.18
N PRO A 3 21.50 20.26 -11.27
CA PRO A 3 21.09 21.64 -11.61
C PRO A 3 22.01 22.35 -12.60
N LYS A 4 23.25 21.83 -12.83
CA LYS A 4 24.23 22.41 -13.77
C LYS A 4 24.08 21.85 -15.20
N THR A 5 23.69 20.60 -15.34
CA THR A 5 23.64 19.91 -16.64
C THR A 5 22.23 19.58 -17.11
N GLY A 6 21.23 19.62 -16.22
CA GLY A 6 19.87 19.17 -16.49
C GLY A 6 19.69 17.65 -16.59
N GLU A 7 20.78 16.89 -16.45
CA GLU A 7 20.74 15.44 -16.57
C GLU A 7 20.38 14.76 -15.25
N PRO A 8 19.67 13.61 -15.29
CA PRO A 8 19.45 12.77 -14.12
C PRO A 8 20.77 12.33 -13.48
N TYR A 9 20.81 12.23 -12.14
CA TYR A 9 22.00 11.73 -11.42
C TYR A 9 22.34 10.27 -11.75
N SER A 10 21.35 9.45 -12.01
CA SER A 10 21.58 8.06 -12.41
C SER A 10 21.70 7.96 -13.94
N ARG A 11 22.79 7.35 -14.42
CA ARG A 11 23.04 7.10 -15.84
C ARG A 11 21.95 6.23 -16.50
N THR A 12 21.23 5.43 -15.73
CA THR A 12 20.15 4.59 -16.26
C THR A 12 19.00 5.37 -16.88
N TYR A 13 18.89 6.67 -16.53
CA TYR A 13 17.90 7.59 -17.10
C TYR A 13 18.42 8.39 -18.29
N TRP A 14 19.73 8.32 -18.61
CA TRP A 14 20.29 9.03 -19.74
C TRP A 14 19.83 8.39 -21.04
N SER A 15 19.47 9.23 -22.03
CA SER A 15 18.99 8.78 -23.35
C SER A 15 20.02 7.91 -24.07
N SER A 16 21.30 8.27 -24.01
CA SER A 16 22.41 7.51 -24.60
C SER A 16 22.57 6.11 -23.97
N TYR A 17 22.42 6.00 -22.65
CA TYR A 17 22.48 4.71 -21.97
C TYR A 17 21.26 3.82 -22.29
N LYS A 18 20.07 4.40 -22.30
CA LYS A 18 18.83 3.70 -22.67
C LYS A 18 18.91 3.16 -24.09
N GLU A 19 19.40 3.95 -25.04
CA GLU A 19 19.56 3.50 -26.43
C GLU A 19 20.59 2.38 -26.56
N ALA A 20 21.75 2.51 -25.92
CA ALA A 20 22.81 1.49 -25.95
C ALA A 20 22.40 0.14 -25.29
N THR A 21 21.48 0.18 -24.35
CA THR A 21 21.00 -1.02 -23.63
C THR A 21 19.63 -1.52 -24.09
N ARG A 22 19.08 -0.90 -25.12
CA ARG A 22 17.75 -1.21 -25.65
C ARG A 22 17.72 -2.58 -26.30
N THR A 23 16.85 -3.46 -25.77
CA THR A 23 16.64 -4.79 -26.35
C THR A 23 15.72 -4.71 -27.57
N GLU A 24 15.76 -5.75 -28.43
CA GLU A 24 14.86 -5.86 -29.58
C GLU A 24 13.39 -5.85 -29.17
N MET A 25 13.04 -6.51 -28.07
CA MET A 25 11.69 -6.50 -27.50
C MET A 25 11.25 -5.06 -27.15
N LYS A 26 12.12 -4.25 -26.54
CA LYS A 26 11.81 -2.85 -26.22
C LYS A 26 11.64 -1.99 -27.47
N ARG A 27 12.38 -2.26 -28.55
CA ARG A 27 12.19 -1.57 -29.83
C ARG A 27 10.81 -1.85 -30.42
N GLN A 28 10.47 -3.14 -30.50
CA GLN A 28 9.16 -3.58 -31.00
C GLN A 28 8.00 -3.03 -30.16
N TRP A 29 8.17 -2.98 -28.83
CA TRP A 29 7.20 -2.35 -27.95
C TRP A 29 7.03 -0.86 -28.27
N ALA A 30 8.12 -0.10 -28.36
CA ALA A 30 8.08 1.32 -28.62
C ALA A 30 7.46 1.64 -30.00
N GLU A 31 7.78 0.86 -31.03
CA GLU A 31 7.20 0.97 -32.36
C GLU A 31 5.70 0.68 -32.34
N LYS A 32 5.27 -0.37 -31.66
CA LYS A 32 3.86 -0.78 -31.61
C LYS A 32 2.98 0.17 -30.78
N PHE A 33 3.48 0.66 -29.66
CA PHE A 33 2.70 1.41 -28.67
C PHE A 33 3.00 2.92 -28.65
N GLY A 34 4.02 3.37 -29.34
CA GLY A 34 4.41 4.79 -29.38
C GLY A 34 4.94 5.30 -28.02
N ALA A 35 5.49 4.41 -27.20
CA ALA A 35 6.03 4.71 -25.88
C ALA A 35 7.19 3.78 -25.54
N GLU A 36 8.19 4.29 -24.83
CA GLU A 36 9.37 3.50 -24.46
C GLU A 36 9.07 2.44 -23.37
N GLU A 37 8.11 2.75 -22.50
CA GLU A 37 7.75 1.87 -21.38
C GLU A 37 6.24 1.87 -21.13
N PRO A 38 5.69 0.81 -20.51
CA PRO A 38 4.26 0.70 -20.21
C PRO A 38 3.71 1.89 -19.41
N ALA A 39 4.47 2.39 -18.43
CA ALA A 39 4.05 3.54 -17.63
C ALA A 39 3.89 4.82 -18.47
N GLU A 40 4.78 5.05 -19.45
CA GLU A 40 4.68 6.17 -20.37
C GLU A 40 3.44 6.03 -21.28
N TRP A 41 3.19 4.84 -21.79
CA TRP A 41 1.98 4.57 -22.58
C TRP A 41 0.71 4.81 -21.78
N MET A 42 0.67 4.33 -20.53
CA MET A 42 -0.46 4.54 -19.63
C MET A 42 -0.70 6.04 -19.37
N LYS A 43 0.37 6.79 -19.15
CA LYS A 43 0.31 8.25 -18.97
C LYS A 43 -0.23 8.95 -20.22
N LYS A 44 0.31 8.63 -21.40
CA LYS A 44 -0.14 9.20 -22.69
C LYS A 44 -1.62 8.90 -23.00
N ASN A 45 -2.12 7.77 -22.53
CA ASN A 45 -3.51 7.34 -22.76
C ASN A 45 -4.46 7.62 -21.57
N ASN A 46 -4.06 8.46 -20.61
CA ASN A 46 -4.85 8.78 -19.42
C ASN A 46 -5.31 7.53 -18.63
N LYS A 47 -4.45 6.50 -18.61
CA LYS A 47 -4.67 5.23 -17.88
C LYS A 47 -3.93 5.19 -16.53
N LEU A 48 -3.17 6.23 -16.22
CA LEU A 48 -2.38 6.33 -15.00
C LEU A 48 -3.01 7.37 -14.08
N ILE A 49 -3.43 6.94 -12.91
CA ILE A 49 -3.83 7.83 -11.82
C ILE A 49 -2.62 7.98 -10.90
N VAL A 50 -2.11 9.20 -10.79
CA VAL A 50 -1.01 9.52 -9.86
C VAL A 50 -1.62 10.01 -8.57
N SER A 51 -1.50 9.20 -7.51
CA SER A 51 -1.91 9.64 -6.17
C SER A 51 -0.90 10.66 -5.66
N PRO A 52 -1.32 11.84 -5.21
CA PRO A 52 -0.43 12.83 -4.63
C PRO A 52 0.22 12.28 -3.35
N ASN A 53 1.49 12.63 -3.15
CA ASN A 53 2.17 12.35 -1.89
C ASN A 53 1.78 13.43 -0.88
N VAL A 54 0.86 13.10 0.02
CA VAL A 54 0.35 14.01 1.04
C VAL A 54 0.81 13.52 2.41
N SER A 55 1.41 14.40 3.18
CA SER A 55 1.76 14.14 4.58
C SER A 55 0.68 14.74 5.48
N VAL A 56 0.04 13.90 6.27
CA VAL A 56 -0.97 14.31 7.26
C VAL A 56 -0.52 13.87 8.64
N THR A 57 -0.78 14.71 9.64
CA THR A 57 -0.62 14.29 11.03
C THR A 57 -1.88 13.56 11.46
N LEU A 58 -1.75 12.26 11.74
CA LEU A 58 -2.83 11.44 12.23
C LEU A 58 -2.93 11.51 13.76
N PRO A 59 -4.13 11.37 14.33
CA PRO A 59 -4.29 11.27 15.77
C PRO A 59 -3.58 10.02 16.31
N THR A 60 -2.96 10.15 17.47
CA THR A 60 -2.41 9.01 18.21
C THR A 60 -3.54 8.24 18.89
N ASP A 61 -3.32 6.93 19.10
CA ASP A 61 -4.30 6.10 19.79
C ASP A 61 -4.54 6.64 21.22
N PRO A 62 -5.78 6.91 21.62
CA PRO A 62 -6.14 7.08 23.01
C PRO A 62 -5.79 5.83 23.83
N ASN A 63 -5.63 5.97 25.17
CA ASN A 63 -5.17 4.87 26.00
C ASN A 63 -6.09 3.63 25.95
N ASP A 64 -7.38 3.82 25.88
CA ASP A 64 -8.37 2.73 25.74
C ASP A 64 -8.21 1.98 24.42
N ILE A 65 -8.11 2.70 23.31
CA ILE A 65 -7.85 2.10 21.98
C ILE A 65 -6.50 1.38 21.96
N ALA A 66 -5.45 1.97 22.56
CA ALA A 66 -4.12 1.34 22.59
C ALA A 66 -4.13 0.04 23.41
N VAL A 67 -4.83 -0.01 24.55
CA VAL A 67 -4.97 -1.22 25.38
C VAL A 67 -5.76 -2.30 24.63
N THR A 68 -6.89 -1.93 24.03
CA THR A 68 -7.70 -2.86 23.22
C THR A 68 -6.92 -3.41 22.04
N ARG A 69 -6.20 -2.55 21.30
CA ARG A 69 -5.35 -2.96 20.18
C ARG A 69 -4.31 -3.99 20.60
N ASN A 70 -3.54 -3.71 21.65
CA ASN A 70 -2.52 -4.63 22.14
C ASN A 70 -3.13 -5.99 22.55
N SER A 71 -4.28 -5.98 23.24
CA SER A 71 -4.98 -7.21 23.61
C SER A 71 -5.44 -8.02 22.39
N CYS A 72 -5.93 -7.34 21.33
CA CYS A 72 -6.32 -7.99 20.09
C CYS A 72 -5.11 -8.54 19.31
N GLU A 73 -3.98 -7.82 19.31
CA GLU A 73 -2.73 -8.30 18.71
C GLU A 73 -2.21 -9.58 19.40
N GLU A 74 -2.26 -9.65 20.73
CA GLU A 74 -1.90 -10.85 21.50
C GLU A 74 -2.82 -12.04 21.17
N ILE A 75 -4.13 -11.81 21.05
CA ILE A 75 -5.09 -12.84 20.65
C ILE A 75 -4.78 -13.33 19.23
N LEU A 76 -4.55 -12.41 18.30
CA LEU A 76 -4.23 -12.74 16.91
C LEU A 76 -2.94 -13.57 16.81
N GLU A 77 -1.90 -13.18 17.54
CA GLU A 77 -0.63 -13.91 17.57
C GLU A 77 -0.82 -15.31 18.15
N GLU A 78 -1.45 -15.45 19.32
CA GLU A 78 -1.70 -16.74 19.97
C GLU A 78 -2.46 -17.71 19.06
N TYR A 79 -3.58 -17.25 18.48
CA TYR A 79 -4.42 -18.10 17.65
C TYR A 79 -3.82 -18.38 16.28
N SER A 80 -3.03 -17.46 15.71
CA SER A 80 -2.29 -17.71 14.48
C SER A 80 -1.35 -18.90 14.63
N TRP A 81 -0.58 -18.96 15.71
CA TRP A 81 0.28 -20.11 15.99
C TRP A 81 -0.51 -21.39 16.23
N LYS A 82 -1.59 -21.35 16.98
CA LYS A 82 -2.47 -22.51 17.19
C LYS A 82 -3.03 -23.06 15.89
N MET A 83 -3.45 -22.17 14.97
CA MET A 83 -4.00 -22.55 13.66
C MET A 83 -2.94 -23.16 12.74
N ILE A 84 -1.71 -22.61 12.72
CA ILE A 84 -0.61 -23.16 11.92
C ILE A 84 -0.29 -24.61 12.30
N PHE A 85 -0.43 -24.98 13.58
CA PHE A 85 -0.10 -26.31 14.08
C PHE A 85 -1.30 -27.20 14.40
N CYS A 86 -2.52 -26.84 13.97
CA CYS A 86 -3.74 -27.54 14.40
C CYS A 86 -3.95 -28.95 13.81
N GLY A 87 -3.27 -29.28 12.71
CA GLY A 87 -3.25 -30.63 12.12
C GLY A 87 -4.52 -31.06 11.36
N SER A 88 -5.63 -30.31 11.40
CA SER A 88 -6.83 -30.56 10.62
C SER A 88 -7.62 -29.29 10.31
N GLU A 89 -8.36 -29.28 9.20
CA GLU A 89 -9.24 -28.19 8.81
C GLU A 89 -10.37 -27.93 9.83
N GLU A 90 -10.94 -28.96 10.38
CA GLU A 90 -11.98 -28.85 11.41
C GLU A 90 -11.45 -28.12 12.65
N LYS A 91 -10.25 -28.47 13.10
CA LYS A 91 -9.62 -27.78 14.24
C LYS A 91 -9.21 -26.36 13.91
N PHE A 92 -8.80 -26.10 12.67
CA PHE A 92 -8.51 -24.75 12.20
C PHE A 92 -9.77 -23.87 12.29
N ASN A 93 -10.89 -24.34 11.75
CA ASN A 93 -12.15 -23.59 11.77
C ASN A 93 -12.64 -23.32 13.19
N GLN A 94 -12.55 -24.31 14.09
CA GLN A 94 -12.86 -24.11 15.49
C GLN A 94 -12.00 -23.01 16.14
N LEU A 95 -10.68 -23.03 15.92
CA LEU A 95 -9.76 -22.01 16.45
C LEU A 95 -10.02 -20.63 15.87
N TRP A 96 -10.40 -20.56 14.58
CA TRP A 96 -10.79 -19.31 13.94
C TRP A 96 -12.03 -18.71 14.62
N ASP A 97 -13.08 -19.50 14.82
CA ASP A 97 -14.30 -19.04 15.47
C ASP A 97 -14.05 -18.60 16.92
N GLU A 98 -13.22 -19.34 17.66
CA GLU A 98 -12.80 -18.97 19.02
C GLU A 98 -12.02 -17.64 19.02
N MET A 99 -11.12 -17.42 18.04
CA MET A 99 -10.37 -16.18 17.89
C MET A 99 -11.29 -14.99 17.64
N VAL A 100 -12.19 -15.13 16.67
CA VAL A 100 -13.17 -14.08 16.33
C VAL A 100 -14.02 -13.71 17.54
N ALA A 101 -14.57 -14.70 18.23
CA ALA A 101 -15.39 -14.46 19.43
C ALA A 101 -14.60 -13.75 20.56
N LYS A 102 -13.30 -14.05 20.71
CA LYS A 102 -12.46 -13.35 21.69
C LYS A 102 -12.15 -11.91 21.27
N MET A 103 -11.91 -11.66 19.98
CA MET A 103 -11.68 -10.30 19.47
C MET A 103 -12.92 -9.43 19.63
N ASP A 104 -14.10 -9.98 19.31
CA ASP A 104 -15.39 -9.29 19.51
C ASP A 104 -15.62 -8.98 21.01
N GLY A 105 -15.29 -9.92 21.89
CA GLY A 105 -15.37 -9.73 23.34
C GLY A 105 -14.37 -8.71 23.90
N ASN A 106 -13.35 -8.30 23.14
CA ASN A 106 -12.40 -7.24 23.47
C ASN A 106 -12.68 -5.91 22.73
N ASP A 107 -13.89 -5.68 22.27
CA ASP A 107 -14.27 -4.43 21.61
C ASP A 107 -13.40 -4.09 20.37
N PHE A 108 -12.97 -5.09 19.59
CA PHE A 108 -12.14 -4.92 18.41
C PHE A 108 -12.73 -3.92 17.40
N ASP A 109 -14.07 -3.85 17.31
CA ASP A 109 -14.78 -2.91 16.46
C ASP A 109 -14.43 -1.45 16.76
N GLN A 110 -14.12 -1.10 18.00
CA GLN A 110 -13.70 0.26 18.35
C GLN A 110 -12.33 0.61 17.75
N VAL A 111 -11.41 -0.36 17.71
CA VAL A 111 -10.10 -0.21 17.06
C VAL A 111 -10.27 -0.02 15.55
N VAL A 112 -11.10 -0.85 14.93
CA VAL A 112 -11.42 -0.75 13.50
C VAL A 112 -12.02 0.59 13.16
N GLN A 113 -13.00 1.06 13.95
CA GLN A 113 -13.64 2.35 13.74
C GLN A 113 -12.64 3.50 13.82
N PHE A 114 -11.76 3.49 14.82
CA PHE A 114 -10.73 4.50 14.99
C PHE A 114 -9.73 4.51 13.81
N ASP A 115 -9.34 3.33 13.31
CA ASP A 115 -8.47 3.22 12.14
C ASP A 115 -9.15 3.70 10.85
N LEU A 116 -10.45 3.45 10.70
CA LEU A 116 -11.24 4.00 9.58
C LEU A 116 -11.31 5.53 9.62
N GLU A 117 -11.44 6.13 10.79
CA GLU A 117 -11.41 7.58 10.95
C GLU A 117 -10.04 8.16 10.56
N LYS A 118 -8.94 7.54 10.97
CA LYS A 118 -7.58 7.92 10.54
C LYS A 118 -7.44 7.82 9.02
N TRP A 119 -7.89 6.72 8.45
CA TRP A 119 -7.83 6.51 7.01
C TRP A 119 -8.67 7.53 6.23
N GLN A 120 -9.82 7.93 6.77
CA GLN A 120 -10.65 8.96 6.17
C GLN A 120 -9.93 10.31 6.11
N ILE A 121 -9.17 10.69 7.15
CA ILE A 121 -8.36 11.91 7.17
C ILE A 121 -7.33 11.90 6.04
N GLU A 122 -6.61 10.77 5.86
CA GLU A 122 -5.65 10.64 4.75
C GLU A 122 -6.32 10.70 3.39
N LEU A 123 -7.48 10.05 3.23
CA LEU A 123 -8.22 10.02 1.99
C LEU A 123 -8.70 11.42 1.58
N ASP A 124 -9.22 12.18 2.54
CA ASP A 124 -9.71 13.53 2.28
C ASP A 124 -8.57 14.48 1.93
N ALA A 125 -7.43 14.36 2.59
CA ALA A 125 -6.24 15.13 2.24
C ALA A 125 -5.72 14.79 0.83
N LYS A 126 -5.73 13.52 0.43
CA LYS A 126 -5.37 13.10 -0.92
C LYS A 126 -6.34 13.62 -1.98
N LYS A 127 -7.65 13.56 -1.70
CA LYS A 127 -8.68 14.13 -2.60
C LYS A 127 -8.49 15.62 -2.80
N ALA A 128 -8.32 16.37 -1.71
CA ALA A 128 -8.08 17.80 -1.77
C ALA A 128 -6.81 18.16 -2.56
N ALA A 129 -5.75 17.37 -2.43
CA ALA A 129 -4.53 17.57 -3.20
C ALA A 129 -4.68 17.23 -4.70
N MET A 130 -5.57 16.31 -5.06
CA MET A 130 -5.89 15.99 -6.46
C MET A 130 -6.72 17.08 -7.13
N GLU A 131 -7.64 17.73 -6.40
CA GLU A 131 -8.48 18.81 -6.90
C GLU A 131 -7.69 20.10 -7.18
N ASN A 132 -6.52 20.25 -6.56
CA ASN A 132 -5.64 21.42 -6.70
C ASN A 132 -4.51 21.22 -7.73
N GLN A 133 -4.49 20.12 -8.50
CA GLN A 133 -3.55 19.85 -9.59
C GLN A 133 -4.13 20.22 -10.95
#